data_71077819007358435bb00c272231894c
#
_entry.id   71077819007358435bb00c272231894c
#
_cell.length_a   1.000
_cell.length_b   1.000
_cell.length_c   1.000
_cell.angle_alpha   90.00
_cell.angle_beta   90.00
_cell.angle_gamma   90.00
#
_symmetry.space_group_name_H-M   'P 1'
#
loop_
_entity.id
_entity.type
_entity.pdbx_description
1 polymer ?
#
loop_
_entity_poly.entity_id
_entity_poly.type
_entity_poly.pdbx_seq_one_letter_code
_entity_poly.pdbx_strand_id
1 'polypeptide(L)'
;MRSRSVTAAVCGLLLVSLPSTAFGEVVRHRDPADDVARAAVGSNVYAPAPDQVRGDIIATKVRFARRAVWIRYRLQDLAPTGNGNFHVIGLRSDRRERTIQLNAFPGHWEGGAVVTNTRAQAVGCLVTHRIDYDRNRIGLRVPRSCLGKATWVRVGIRTTVAGTTYAYVDDARAAGYSASLVYGRRVHREP
;
A
#
# COMPACT_ATOMS: atom_id res chain seq x y z
N MET A 1 55.76 -43.17 44.97
CA MET A 1 54.53 -43.09 44.15
C MET A 1 53.88 -41.73 44.38
N ARG A 2 53.91 -40.82 43.38
CA ARG A 2 53.29 -39.46 43.47
C ARG A 2 52.05 -39.47 42.56
N SER A 3 50.87 -39.31 43.18
CA SER A 3 49.58 -39.18 42.48
C SER A 3 49.46 -37.74 41.94
N ARG A 4 49.21 -37.59 40.65
CA ARG A 4 48.88 -36.32 39.98
C ARG A 4 47.38 -36.25 39.80
N SER A 5 46.73 -35.34 40.51
CA SER A 5 45.33 -34.99 40.32
C SER A 5 45.19 -34.06 39.09
N VAL A 6 44.39 -34.49 38.13
CA VAL A 6 44.01 -33.68 36.93
C VAL A 6 42.69 -33.02 37.23
N THR A 7 42.69 -31.68 37.32
CA THR A 7 41.50 -30.87 37.50
C THR A 7 40.96 -30.53 36.11
N ALA A 8 39.80 -31.08 35.71
CA ALA A 8 39.11 -30.71 34.48
C ALA A 8 38.30 -29.44 34.70
N ALA A 9 38.63 -28.40 33.98
CA ALA A 9 37.86 -27.15 33.94
C ALA A 9 36.73 -27.29 32.90
N VAL A 10 35.48 -27.28 33.35
CA VAL A 10 34.29 -27.25 32.48
C VAL A 10 34.00 -25.79 32.13
N CYS A 11 34.32 -25.39 30.89
CA CYS A 11 33.90 -24.12 30.32
C CYS A 11 32.43 -24.19 29.91
N GLY A 12 31.51 -23.64 30.71
CA GLY A 12 30.11 -23.51 30.37
C GLY A 12 29.93 -22.40 29.30
N LEU A 13 29.57 -22.78 28.08
CA LEU A 13 29.11 -21.81 27.05
C LEU A 13 27.72 -21.28 27.44
N LEU A 14 27.65 -20.03 27.88
CA LEU A 14 26.42 -19.28 28.02
C LEU A 14 25.96 -18.89 26.61
N LEU A 15 24.98 -19.60 26.05
CA LEU A 15 24.25 -19.21 24.87
C LEU A 15 23.35 -18.02 25.23
N VAL A 16 23.81 -16.81 24.95
CA VAL A 16 23.02 -15.60 25.02
C VAL A 16 22.06 -15.62 23.83
N SER A 17 20.81 -16.01 24.05
CA SER A 17 19.74 -15.87 23.08
C SER A 17 19.41 -14.38 22.90
N LEU A 18 19.93 -13.76 21.85
CA LEU A 18 19.54 -12.40 21.47
C LEU A 18 18.04 -12.40 21.13
N PRO A 19 17.26 -11.48 21.71
CA PRO A 19 15.86 -11.36 21.35
C PRO A 19 15.76 -10.99 19.85
N SER A 20 15.21 -11.88 19.04
CA SER A 20 14.86 -11.58 17.66
C SER A 20 13.88 -10.43 17.67
N THR A 21 14.30 -9.24 17.29
CA THR A 21 13.40 -8.11 17.06
C THR A 21 12.51 -8.47 15.89
N ALA A 22 11.32 -8.95 16.19
CA ALA A 22 10.31 -9.29 15.19
C ALA A 22 9.83 -8.00 14.52
N PHE A 23 10.51 -7.58 13.48
CA PHE A 23 10.04 -6.50 12.61
C PHE A 23 8.83 -7.01 11.82
N GLY A 24 7.73 -6.26 11.88
CA GLY A 24 6.55 -6.59 11.09
C GLY A 24 6.90 -6.75 9.62
N GLU A 25 6.21 -7.70 8.98
CA GLU A 25 6.47 -8.01 7.57
C GLU A 25 6.31 -6.75 6.70
N VAL A 26 7.29 -6.51 5.86
CA VAL A 26 7.29 -5.44 4.88
C VAL A 26 7.29 -6.04 3.48
N VAL A 27 6.23 -5.79 2.74
CA VAL A 27 6.14 -6.16 1.33
C VAL A 27 6.40 -4.94 0.48
N ARG A 28 7.34 -5.08 -0.45
CA ARG A 28 7.62 -4.10 -1.51
C ARG A 28 7.30 -4.73 -2.86
N HIS A 29 6.81 -3.91 -3.76
CA HIS A 29 6.58 -4.28 -5.15
C HIS A 29 7.04 -3.12 -6.04
N ARG A 30 7.71 -3.44 -7.12
CA ARG A 30 7.99 -2.53 -8.22
C ARG A 30 6.98 -2.83 -9.31
N ASP A 31 6.36 -1.80 -9.80
CA ASP A 31 5.46 -1.83 -10.92
C ASP A 31 6.23 -1.41 -12.17
N PRO A 32 5.97 -1.98 -13.33
CA PRO A 32 6.52 -1.46 -14.58
C PRO A 32 6.13 0.01 -14.74
N ALA A 33 7.02 0.80 -15.29
CA ALA A 33 6.68 2.15 -15.73
C ALA A 33 6.10 2.10 -17.16
N ASP A 34 5.37 3.16 -17.53
CA ASP A 34 4.82 3.37 -18.87
C ASP A 34 3.72 2.37 -19.25
N ASP A 35 3.00 1.86 -18.26
CA ASP A 35 1.90 0.90 -18.49
C ASP A 35 0.50 1.47 -18.18
N VAL A 36 0.39 2.79 -18.11
CA VAL A 36 -0.88 3.51 -17.91
C VAL A 36 -1.87 3.22 -19.05
N ALA A 37 -3.12 3.06 -18.70
CA ALA A 37 -4.23 3.00 -19.66
C ALA A 37 -5.04 4.31 -19.65
N ARG A 38 -5.64 4.65 -20.80
CA ARG A 38 -6.55 5.81 -20.92
C ARG A 38 -7.92 5.39 -21.41
N ALA A 39 -8.94 6.10 -20.94
CA ALA A 39 -10.29 6.05 -21.49
C ALA A 39 -10.80 7.45 -21.77
N ALA A 40 -11.59 7.65 -22.82
CA ALA A 40 -12.31 8.91 -22.99
C ALA A 40 -13.26 9.12 -21.81
N VAL A 41 -13.45 10.38 -21.39
CA VAL A 41 -14.36 10.71 -20.28
C VAL A 41 -15.77 10.20 -20.63
N GLY A 42 -16.36 9.43 -19.72
CA GLY A 42 -17.65 8.76 -19.93
C GLY A 42 -17.58 7.41 -20.66
N SER A 43 -16.40 6.96 -21.08
CA SER A 43 -16.18 5.64 -21.69
C SER A 43 -15.65 4.63 -20.68
N ASN A 44 -15.98 3.35 -20.89
CA ASN A 44 -15.41 2.20 -20.17
C ASN A 44 -14.43 1.41 -21.05
N VAL A 45 -14.03 1.95 -22.20
CA VAL A 45 -13.08 1.32 -23.11
C VAL A 45 -11.70 1.91 -22.84
N TYR A 46 -10.78 1.06 -22.40
CA TYR A 46 -9.41 1.43 -22.04
C TYR A 46 -8.45 1.03 -23.15
N ALA A 47 -7.50 1.90 -23.44
CA ALA A 47 -6.42 1.68 -24.38
C ALA A 47 -5.06 2.03 -23.70
N PRO A 48 -3.95 1.38 -24.06
CA PRO A 48 -2.63 1.75 -23.55
C PRO A 48 -2.29 3.21 -23.81
N ALA A 49 -1.60 3.85 -22.87
CA ALA A 49 -1.11 5.21 -22.97
C ALA A 49 0.32 5.31 -22.39
N PRO A 50 1.32 4.67 -23.02
CA PRO A 50 2.67 4.52 -22.48
C PRO A 50 3.40 5.85 -22.29
N ASP A 51 3.05 6.88 -23.05
CA ASP A 51 3.66 8.22 -22.92
C ASP A 51 3.10 9.02 -21.73
N GLN A 52 2.14 8.45 -21.00
CA GLN A 52 1.51 9.10 -19.87
C GLN A 52 2.18 8.73 -18.56
N VAL A 53 2.94 9.66 -18.02
CA VAL A 53 3.66 9.49 -16.75
C VAL A 53 2.85 9.86 -15.50
N ARG A 54 1.79 10.67 -15.67
CA ARG A 54 0.94 11.09 -14.54
C ARG A 54 0.00 9.97 -14.13
N GLY A 55 0.04 9.64 -12.85
CA GLY A 55 -0.78 8.57 -12.30
C GLY A 55 -0.16 7.17 -12.42
N ASP A 56 0.95 7.01 -13.12
CA ASP A 56 1.73 5.79 -13.25
C ASP A 56 2.35 5.39 -11.90
N ILE A 57 1.97 4.24 -11.36
CA ILE A 57 2.44 3.71 -10.07
C ILE A 57 3.70 2.89 -10.30
N ILE A 58 4.84 3.37 -9.87
CA ILE A 58 6.13 2.68 -10.07
C ILE A 58 6.63 1.88 -8.86
N ALA A 59 6.04 2.06 -7.70
CA ALA A 59 6.43 1.29 -6.52
C ALA A 59 5.37 1.33 -5.43
N THR A 60 5.21 0.21 -4.74
CA THR A 60 4.37 0.12 -3.54
C THR A 60 5.14 -0.49 -2.37
N LYS A 61 4.82 -0.07 -1.15
CA LYS A 61 5.34 -0.61 0.09
C LYS A 61 4.21 -0.73 1.11
N VAL A 62 4.01 -1.93 1.63
CA VAL A 62 3.03 -2.22 2.67
C VAL A 62 3.74 -2.81 3.89
N ARG A 63 3.44 -2.28 5.07
CA ARG A 63 3.87 -2.83 6.37
C ARG A 63 2.66 -2.99 7.27
N PHE A 64 2.49 -4.15 7.87
CA PHE A 64 1.46 -4.37 8.88
C PHE A 64 2.10 -4.37 10.27
N ALA A 65 2.17 -3.21 10.88
CA ALA A 65 2.63 -3.02 12.24
C ALA A 65 1.55 -3.43 13.27
N ARG A 66 1.91 -3.54 14.53
CA ARG A 66 1.04 -4.01 15.61
C ARG A 66 -0.33 -3.31 15.67
N ARG A 67 -0.40 -2.01 15.39
CA ARG A 67 -1.61 -1.18 15.53
C ARG A 67 -2.18 -0.65 14.23
N ALA A 68 -1.46 -0.73 13.11
CA ALA A 68 -1.88 -0.14 11.85
C ALA A 68 -1.22 -0.81 10.64
N VAL A 69 -1.90 -0.74 9.50
CA VAL A 69 -1.30 -0.98 8.18
C VAL A 69 -0.78 0.35 7.66
N TRP A 70 0.47 0.36 7.27
CA TRP A 70 1.12 1.48 6.61
C TRP A 70 1.26 1.14 5.14
N ILE A 71 0.72 2.00 4.28
CA ILE A 71 0.74 1.86 2.83
C ILE A 71 1.45 3.07 2.29
N ARG A 72 2.45 2.86 1.42
CA ARG A 72 3.10 3.92 0.67
C ARG A 72 3.21 3.48 -0.77
N TYR A 73 2.97 4.38 -1.68
CA TYR A 73 3.22 4.17 -3.09
C TYR A 73 3.79 5.43 -3.72
N ARG A 74 4.54 5.23 -4.77
CA ARG A 74 5.19 6.28 -5.53
C ARG A 74 4.67 6.21 -6.95
N LEU A 75 4.39 7.37 -7.49
CA LEU A 75 4.03 7.56 -8.88
C LEU A 75 5.25 8.07 -9.65
N GLN A 76 5.23 7.92 -10.97
CA GLN A 76 6.24 8.52 -11.84
C GLN A 76 6.11 10.04 -11.81
N ASP A 77 4.88 10.55 -11.94
CA ASP A 77 4.55 11.95 -11.75
C ASP A 77 3.22 12.10 -10.97
N LEU A 78 3.21 13.01 -10.00
CA LEU A 78 2.05 13.35 -9.18
C LEU A 78 2.01 14.88 -9.04
N ALA A 79 1.05 15.52 -9.67
CA ALA A 79 0.94 16.99 -9.64
C ALA A 79 -0.46 17.43 -9.18
N PRO A 80 -0.57 18.56 -8.43
CA PRO A 80 -1.85 19.17 -8.05
C PRO A 80 -2.44 19.98 -9.21
N THR A 81 -2.70 19.32 -10.34
CA THR A 81 -3.19 19.95 -11.58
C THR A 81 -4.24 19.09 -12.27
N GLY A 82 -5.01 19.68 -13.19
CA GLY A 82 -6.10 19.01 -13.91
C GLY A 82 -7.38 18.93 -13.08
N ASN A 83 -8.25 17.97 -13.41
CA ASN A 83 -9.56 17.82 -12.78
C ASN A 83 -9.52 16.97 -11.49
N GLY A 84 -8.40 16.30 -11.21
CA GLY A 84 -8.20 15.58 -9.97
C GLY A 84 -7.37 14.32 -10.09
N ASN A 85 -6.91 13.88 -8.92
CA ASN A 85 -6.22 12.62 -8.69
C ASN A 85 -7.09 11.77 -7.75
N PHE A 86 -7.50 10.60 -8.20
CA PHE A 86 -8.37 9.70 -7.48
C PHE A 86 -7.65 8.38 -7.24
N HIS A 87 -7.66 7.92 -6.00
CA HIS A 87 -6.94 6.71 -5.63
C HIS A 87 -7.90 5.76 -4.94
N VAL A 88 -7.93 4.51 -5.41
CA VAL A 88 -8.69 3.42 -4.80
C VAL A 88 -7.72 2.45 -4.18
N ILE A 89 -7.79 2.27 -2.87
CA ILE A 89 -6.96 1.35 -2.13
C ILE A 89 -7.86 0.27 -1.52
N GLY A 90 -7.79 -0.93 -2.07
CA GLY A 90 -8.49 -2.11 -1.55
C GLY A 90 -7.68 -2.82 -0.48
N LEU A 91 -8.36 -3.23 0.58
CA LEU A 91 -7.79 -3.96 1.71
C LEU A 91 -8.61 -5.22 1.95
N ARG A 92 -8.02 -6.39 1.70
CA ARG A 92 -8.60 -7.69 2.06
C ARG A 92 -7.85 -8.28 3.23
N SER A 93 -8.56 -8.73 4.25
CA SER A 93 -7.98 -9.36 5.43
C SER A 93 -8.72 -10.64 5.82
N ASP A 94 -8.22 -11.35 6.82
CA ASP A 94 -8.89 -12.50 7.42
C ASP A 94 -10.20 -12.15 8.16
N ARG A 95 -10.49 -10.88 8.35
CA ARG A 95 -11.66 -10.44 9.12
C ARG A 95 -12.61 -9.57 8.31
N ARG A 96 -12.08 -8.65 7.51
CA ARG A 96 -12.88 -7.63 6.81
C ARG A 96 -12.24 -7.23 5.49
N GLU A 97 -13.08 -6.84 4.56
CA GLU A 97 -12.68 -6.12 3.34
C GLU A 97 -13.08 -4.66 3.47
N ARG A 98 -12.21 -3.76 3.01
CA ARG A 98 -12.40 -2.31 3.00
C ARG A 98 -11.87 -1.71 1.72
N THR A 99 -12.52 -0.66 1.27
CA THR A 99 -12.02 0.19 0.19
C THR A 99 -11.82 1.59 0.74
N ILE A 100 -10.66 2.18 0.45
CA ILE A 100 -10.37 3.58 0.75
C ILE A 100 -10.40 4.31 -0.59
N GLN A 101 -11.20 5.36 -0.67
CA GLN A 101 -11.18 6.33 -1.76
C GLN A 101 -10.47 7.57 -1.24
N LEU A 102 -9.32 7.90 -1.81
CA LEU A 102 -8.57 9.11 -1.53
C LEU A 102 -8.67 10.01 -2.76
N ASN A 103 -9.33 11.13 -2.63
CA ASN A 103 -9.65 12.03 -3.74
C ASN A 103 -9.00 13.40 -3.49
N ALA A 104 -8.25 13.91 -4.47
CA ALA A 104 -7.65 15.23 -4.47
C ALA A 104 -8.03 15.94 -5.76
N PHE A 105 -8.54 17.16 -5.66
CA PHE A 105 -9.06 17.93 -6.79
C PHE A 105 -8.91 19.44 -6.55
N PRO A 106 -9.17 20.30 -7.54
CA PRO A 106 -9.03 21.75 -7.39
C PRO A 106 -9.69 22.29 -6.13
N GLY A 107 -8.94 23.05 -5.33
CA GLY A 107 -9.35 23.55 -4.02
C GLY A 107 -9.18 22.57 -2.85
N HIS A 108 -8.86 21.29 -3.11
CA HIS A 108 -8.70 20.24 -2.10
C HIS A 108 -7.55 19.28 -2.46
N TRP A 109 -6.38 19.83 -2.79
CA TRP A 109 -5.21 19.05 -3.21
C TRP A 109 -4.54 18.28 -2.07
N GLU A 110 -4.81 18.62 -0.81
CA GLU A 110 -4.44 17.82 0.36
C GLU A 110 -5.14 16.46 0.39
N GLY A 111 -6.28 16.37 -0.32
CA GLY A 111 -7.08 15.18 -0.46
C GLY A 111 -8.03 14.91 0.69
N GLY A 112 -9.05 14.11 0.41
CA GLY A 112 -9.99 13.58 1.38
C GLY A 112 -10.10 12.06 1.26
N ALA A 113 -10.09 11.34 2.40
CA ALA A 113 -10.19 9.89 2.41
C ALA A 113 -11.52 9.42 2.99
N VAL A 114 -12.23 8.57 2.26
CA VAL A 114 -13.44 7.88 2.70
C VAL A 114 -13.18 6.38 2.71
N VAL A 115 -13.61 5.70 3.78
CA VAL A 115 -13.51 4.23 3.89
C VAL A 115 -14.89 3.62 3.75
N THR A 116 -15.01 2.61 2.90
CA THR A 116 -16.26 1.89 2.67
C THR A 116 -16.11 0.39 2.95
N ASN A 117 -17.24 -0.26 3.19
CA ASN A 117 -17.35 -1.71 3.24
C ASN A 117 -17.63 -2.30 1.82
N THR A 118 -17.81 -3.62 1.73
CA THR A 118 -18.11 -4.33 0.48
C THR A 118 -19.45 -3.94 -0.17
N ARG A 119 -20.33 -3.25 0.56
CA ARG A 119 -21.60 -2.72 0.05
C ARG A 119 -21.49 -1.24 -0.34
N ALA A 120 -20.28 -0.71 -0.47
CA ALA A 120 -19.98 0.71 -0.74
C ALA A 120 -20.54 1.70 0.31
N GLN A 121 -20.89 1.22 1.50
CA GLN A 121 -21.35 2.07 2.59
C GLN A 121 -20.16 2.61 3.37
N ALA A 122 -20.17 3.91 3.67
CA ALA A 122 -19.15 4.53 4.52
C ALA A 122 -19.12 3.92 5.90
N VAL A 123 -17.93 3.73 6.45
CA VAL A 123 -17.72 3.18 7.79
C VAL A 123 -16.91 4.14 8.64
N GLY A 124 -17.21 4.19 9.95
CA GLY A 124 -16.50 5.03 10.92
C GLY A 124 -15.07 4.54 11.16
N CYS A 125 -14.20 4.77 10.19
CA CYS A 125 -12.79 4.40 10.22
C CYS A 125 -11.94 5.61 9.82
N LEU A 126 -11.20 6.18 10.78
CA LEU A 126 -10.31 7.31 10.52
C LEU A 126 -8.99 6.81 9.97
N VAL A 127 -8.79 7.00 8.67
CA VAL A 127 -7.51 6.79 7.98
C VAL A 127 -6.78 8.14 7.92
N THR A 128 -5.51 8.15 8.32
CA THR A 128 -4.67 9.32 8.05
C THR A 128 -3.92 9.12 6.75
N HIS A 129 -3.80 10.17 5.96
CA HIS A 129 -3.08 10.15 4.69
C HIS A 129 -2.21 11.39 4.53
N ARG A 130 -1.28 11.32 3.59
CA ARG A 130 -0.46 12.43 3.12
C ARG A 130 -0.20 12.25 1.64
N ILE A 131 -0.45 13.29 0.86
CA ILE A 131 -0.04 13.43 -0.53
C ILE A 131 1.20 14.33 -0.53
N ASP A 132 2.29 13.84 -1.07
CA ASP A 132 3.59 14.54 -1.14
C ASP A 132 3.92 14.73 -2.63
N TYR A 133 3.51 15.85 -3.16
CA TYR A 133 3.67 16.20 -4.58
C TYR A 133 5.13 16.37 -4.96
N ASP A 134 5.97 16.94 -4.09
CA ASP A 134 7.40 17.14 -4.35
C ASP A 134 8.18 15.83 -4.51
N ARG A 135 7.68 14.76 -3.91
CA ARG A 135 8.32 13.44 -3.94
C ARG A 135 7.51 12.39 -4.71
N ASN A 136 6.45 12.81 -5.40
CA ASN A 136 5.55 11.93 -6.14
C ASN A 136 5.07 10.74 -5.31
N ARG A 137 4.67 10.98 -4.05
CA ARG A 137 4.41 9.90 -3.10
C ARG A 137 3.14 10.11 -2.29
N ILE A 138 2.43 9.00 -2.09
CA ILE A 138 1.27 8.96 -1.23
C ILE A 138 1.51 7.96 -0.10
N GLY A 139 1.13 8.37 1.12
CA GLY A 139 1.20 7.56 2.32
C GLY A 139 -0.14 7.49 3.04
N LEU A 140 -0.52 6.29 3.50
CA LEU A 140 -1.70 6.08 4.32
C LEU A 140 -1.34 5.28 5.57
N ARG A 141 -2.04 5.57 6.65
CA ARG A 141 -2.05 4.78 7.88
C ARG A 141 -3.49 4.37 8.19
N VAL A 142 -3.73 3.06 8.13
CA VAL A 142 -5.03 2.44 8.38
C VAL A 142 -5.00 1.78 9.76
N PRO A 143 -5.78 2.24 10.74
CA PRO A 143 -5.86 1.59 12.05
C PRO A 143 -6.29 0.12 11.92
N ARG A 144 -5.68 -0.78 12.70
CA ARG A 144 -6.03 -2.21 12.70
C ARG A 144 -7.50 -2.45 13.07
N SER A 145 -8.08 -1.59 13.87
CA SER A 145 -9.52 -1.65 14.23
C SER A 145 -10.43 -1.57 13.02
N CYS A 146 -10.05 -0.82 11.97
CA CYS A 146 -10.78 -0.74 10.71
C CYS A 146 -10.90 -2.08 10.00
N LEU A 147 -9.94 -2.99 10.24
CA LEU A 147 -9.86 -4.33 9.65
C LEU A 147 -10.33 -5.44 10.62
N GLY A 148 -11.04 -5.10 11.73
CA GLY A 148 -11.56 -6.09 12.67
C GLY A 148 -10.46 -6.82 13.46
N LYS A 149 -9.34 -6.14 13.76
CA LYS A 149 -8.16 -6.71 14.43
C LYS A 149 -7.50 -7.85 13.65
N ALA A 150 -7.49 -7.73 12.33
CA ALA A 150 -6.91 -8.68 11.39
C ALA A 150 -5.47 -9.12 11.75
N THR A 151 -5.08 -10.32 11.29
CA THR A 151 -3.73 -10.88 11.45
C THR A 151 -2.88 -10.74 10.20
N TRP A 152 -3.52 -10.64 9.03
CA TRP A 152 -2.88 -10.36 7.75
C TRP A 152 -3.75 -9.43 6.90
N VAL A 153 -3.14 -8.79 5.91
CA VAL A 153 -3.82 -7.97 4.91
C VAL A 153 -3.20 -8.19 3.52
N ARG A 154 -4.02 -8.09 2.49
CA ARG A 154 -3.61 -7.92 1.09
C ARG A 154 -4.05 -6.55 0.63
N VAL A 155 -3.21 -5.86 -0.11
CA VAL A 155 -3.45 -4.49 -0.60
C VAL A 155 -3.42 -4.48 -2.12
N GLY A 156 -4.41 -3.85 -2.73
CA GLY A 156 -4.45 -3.46 -4.13
C GLY A 156 -4.55 -1.94 -4.22
N ILE A 157 -3.97 -1.33 -5.23
CA ILE A 157 -3.95 0.13 -5.41
C ILE A 157 -4.22 0.43 -6.87
N ARG A 158 -5.12 1.36 -7.12
CA ARG A 158 -5.39 1.95 -8.43
C ARG A 158 -5.34 3.45 -8.31
N THR A 159 -4.78 4.10 -9.31
CA THR A 159 -4.85 5.54 -9.47
C THR A 159 -5.68 5.90 -10.70
N THR A 160 -6.28 7.06 -10.67
CA THR A 160 -6.96 7.67 -11.81
C THR A 160 -6.63 9.15 -11.82
N VAL A 161 -6.06 9.64 -12.91
CA VAL A 161 -5.86 11.06 -13.14
C VAL A 161 -6.93 11.54 -14.11
N ALA A 162 -7.81 12.41 -13.66
CA ALA A 162 -8.88 12.96 -14.49
C ALA A 162 -8.36 14.16 -15.30
N GLY A 163 -8.44 14.03 -16.60
CA GLY A 163 -8.29 15.15 -17.55
C GLY A 163 -9.64 15.62 -18.06
N THR A 164 -9.63 16.56 -19.00
CA THR A 164 -10.85 17.07 -19.65
C THR A 164 -11.38 16.12 -20.72
N THR A 165 -10.49 15.47 -21.46
CA THR A 165 -10.83 14.58 -22.58
C THR A 165 -10.69 13.11 -22.21
N TYR A 166 -9.65 12.81 -21.42
CA TYR A 166 -9.32 11.43 -21.02
C TYR A 166 -9.16 11.32 -19.50
N ALA A 167 -9.52 10.16 -18.98
CA ALA A 167 -9.08 9.65 -17.68
C ALA A 167 -7.92 8.67 -17.90
N TYR A 168 -6.86 8.80 -17.12
CA TYR A 168 -5.69 7.93 -17.14
C TYR A 168 -5.69 7.07 -15.90
N VAL A 169 -5.55 5.77 -16.07
CA VAL A 169 -5.71 4.79 -14.98
C VAL A 169 -4.52 3.87 -14.96
N ASP A 170 -4.04 3.60 -13.75
CA ASP A 170 -3.03 2.59 -13.52
C ASP A 170 -3.36 1.74 -12.28
N ASP A 171 -3.06 0.45 -12.38
CA ASP A 171 -3.27 -0.56 -11.35
C ASP A 171 -1.89 -1.09 -10.92
N ALA A 172 -1.46 -0.84 -9.72
CA ALA A 172 -0.11 -1.15 -9.21
C ALA A 172 0.34 -2.62 -9.35
N ARG A 173 -0.45 -3.48 -9.97
CA ARG A 173 -0.16 -4.92 -10.12
C ARG A 173 -0.76 -5.54 -11.39
N ALA A 174 -1.15 -4.72 -12.33
CA ALA A 174 -1.61 -5.14 -13.64
C ALA A 174 -1.07 -4.16 -14.66
N ALA A 175 -0.82 -4.56 -15.87
CA ALA A 175 -0.46 -3.66 -16.94
C ALA A 175 -1.65 -2.73 -17.26
N GLY A 176 -1.58 -1.49 -16.75
CA GLY A 176 -2.63 -0.49 -16.91
C GLY A 176 -3.91 -0.80 -16.13
N TYR A 177 -5.04 -0.76 -16.81
CA TYR A 177 -6.35 -1.00 -16.18
C TYR A 177 -6.69 -2.49 -16.08
N SER A 178 -7.19 -2.89 -14.90
CA SER A 178 -7.85 -4.18 -14.69
C SER A 178 -9.32 -3.96 -14.26
N ALA A 179 -10.26 -4.77 -14.75
CA ALA A 179 -11.67 -4.67 -14.36
C ALA A 179 -11.88 -4.84 -12.85
N SER A 180 -11.03 -5.63 -12.20
CA SER A 180 -11.00 -5.81 -10.75
C SER A 180 -9.65 -5.39 -10.19
N LEU A 181 -9.67 -4.76 -9.01
CA LEU A 181 -8.45 -4.38 -8.32
C LEU A 181 -7.57 -5.60 -8.02
N VAL A 182 -6.31 -5.58 -8.47
CA VAL A 182 -5.36 -6.68 -8.26
C VAL A 182 -4.67 -6.54 -6.91
N TYR A 183 -4.75 -7.59 -6.10
CA TYR A 183 -4.21 -7.60 -4.74
C TYR A 183 -2.85 -8.28 -4.67
N GLY A 184 -1.93 -7.68 -3.92
CA GLY A 184 -0.65 -8.27 -3.60
C GLY A 184 -0.74 -9.52 -2.71
N ARG A 185 0.41 -10.10 -2.36
CA ARG A 185 0.50 -11.19 -1.38
C ARG A 185 0.05 -10.75 0.02
N ARG A 186 -0.20 -11.71 0.89
CA ARG A 186 -0.50 -11.42 2.30
C ARG A 186 0.70 -10.73 2.96
N VAL A 187 0.39 -9.76 3.81
CA VAL A 187 1.34 -9.09 4.71
C VAL A 187 0.90 -9.39 6.12
N HIS A 188 1.70 -10.13 6.86
CA HIS A 188 1.36 -10.54 8.22
C HIS A 188 1.67 -9.43 9.22
N ARG A 189 0.82 -9.37 10.24
CA ARG A 189 0.97 -8.42 11.33
C ARG A 189 2.23 -8.74 12.15
N GLU A 190 2.90 -7.69 12.57
CA GLU A 190 3.92 -7.75 13.62
C GLU A 190 3.33 -8.35 14.91
N PRO A 191 4.02 -9.28 15.57
CA PRO A 191 3.61 -9.88 16.85
C PRO A 191 3.29 -8.86 17.94
#